data_5ede63080f1c4376bbf3c7af65d48275
#
_entry.id   5ede63080f1c4376bbf3c7af65d48275
#
_cell.length_a   1.000
_cell.length_b   1.000
_cell.length_c   1.000
_cell.angle_alpha   90.00
_cell.angle_beta   90.00
_cell.angle_gamma   90.00
#
_symmetry.space_group_name_H-M   'P 1'
#
loop_
_entity.id
_entity.type
_entity.pdbx_description
1 polymer ?
#
loop_
_entity_poly.entity_id
_entity_poly.type
_entity_poly.pdbx_seq_one_letter_code
_entity_poly.pdbx_strand_id
1 'polypeptide(L)'
;MKSTKIILFSGFARNGKDQSATFLKEELEKSGKTVVIYHFADALKSLCESSYNWIKGDKGPIGRTILQNVGTAYRKNNPECWVNIARQIALGCSEEYMLIPDCRYKNEAFGFLDFDYKNVRIARPNFDNGLTEEQKRHVSETEMSTFPEYDYIITNDGSLDDLREKIKKAFTIEV
;
A
#
# COMPACT_ATOMS: atom_id res chain seq x y z
N MET A 1 13.46 -18.36 13.03
CA MET A 1 12.90 -18.08 11.68
C MET A 1 13.18 -16.61 11.40
N LYS A 2 13.70 -16.25 10.21
CA LYS A 2 13.80 -14.83 9.84
C LYS A 2 12.36 -14.31 9.72
N SER A 3 12.01 -13.28 10.49
CA SER A 3 10.73 -12.60 10.36
C SER A 3 10.79 -11.71 9.11
N THR A 4 9.81 -11.82 8.22
CA THR A 4 9.68 -10.92 7.07
C THR A 4 9.47 -9.49 7.56
N LYS A 5 10.24 -8.54 7.04
CA LYS A 5 10.09 -7.11 7.34
C LYS A 5 8.98 -6.52 6.48
N ILE A 6 8.06 -5.81 7.08
CA ILE A 6 6.90 -5.23 6.42
C ILE A 6 7.10 -3.74 6.19
N ILE A 7 6.97 -3.26 4.96
CA ILE A 7 7.01 -1.84 4.64
C ILE A 7 5.66 -1.43 4.05
N LEU A 8 4.91 -0.63 4.78
CA LEU A 8 3.60 -0.13 4.39
C LEU A 8 3.72 1.26 3.77
N PHE A 9 3.16 1.46 2.58
CA PHE A 9 3.10 2.77 1.95
C PHE A 9 1.67 3.28 1.95
N SER A 10 1.49 4.50 2.41
CA SER A 10 0.22 5.23 2.42
C SER A 10 0.33 6.56 1.69
N GLY A 11 -0.79 7.21 1.47
CA GLY A 11 -0.90 8.47 0.74
C GLY A 11 -2.08 8.45 -0.22
N PHE A 12 -2.49 9.63 -0.72
CA PHE A 12 -3.61 9.75 -1.63
C PHE A 12 -3.40 8.99 -2.95
N ALA A 13 -4.50 8.75 -3.67
CA ALA A 13 -4.43 8.13 -4.98
C ALA A 13 -3.44 8.89 -5.90
N ARG A 14 -2.68 8.13 -6.71
CA ARG A 14 -1.69 8.66 -7.67
C ARG A 14 -0.52 9.45 -7.06
N ASN A 15 -0.30 9.36 -5.74
CA ASN A 15 0.87 9.99 -5.10
C ASN A 15 2.20 9.29 -5.38
N GLY A 16 2.19 8.13 -6.04
CA GLY A 16 3.41 7.39 -6.40
C GLY A 16 3.79 6.27 -5.43
N LYS A 17 2.86 5.75 -4.63
CA LYS A 17 3.10 4.66 -3.68
C LYS A 17 3.64 3.38 -4.34
N ASP A 18 2.97 2.92 -5.41
CA ASP A 18 3.40 1.74 -6.16
C ASP A 18 4.81 1.95 -6.75
N GLN A 19 5.07 3.14 -7.32
CA GLN A 19 6.39 3.47 -7.86
C GLN A 19 7.47 3.50 -6.77
N SER A 20 7.12 4.03 -5.59
CA SER A 20 8.03 4.04 -4.43
C SER A 20 8.37 2.64 -3.96
N ALA A 21 7.37 1.75 -3.89
CA ALA A 21 7.60 0.35 -3.54
C ALA A 21 8.46 -0.36 -4.60
N THR A 22 8.24 -0.10 -5.89
CA THR A 22 9.06 -0.64 -6.97
C THR A 22 10.51 -0.17 -6.85
N PHE A 23 10.74 1.11 -6.61
CA PHE A 23 12.09 1.64 -6.42
C PHE A 23 12.79 1.02 -5.20
N LEU A 24 12.08 0.92 -4.07
CA LEU A 24 12.64 0.27 -2.88
C LEU A 24 12.98 -1.20 -3.13
N LYS A 25 12.09 -1.94 -3.81
CA LYS A 25 12.33 -3.33 -4.20
C LYS A 25 13.63 -3.45 -5.01
N GLU A 26 13.79 -2.64 -6.06
CA GLU A 26 14.97 -2.66 -6.92
C GLU A 26 16.26 -2.38 -6.13
N GLU A 27 16.25 -1.43 -5.21
CA GLU A 27 17.43 -1.10 -4.39
C GLU A 27 17.76 -2.20 -3.37
N LEU A 28 16.74 -2.79 -2.74
CA LEU A 28 16.93 -3.92 -1.83
C LEU A 28 17.48 -5.15 -2.57
N GLU A 29 16.95 -5.45 -3.76
CA GLU A 29 17.42 -6.58 -4.58
C GLU A 29 18.86 -6.39 -5.07
N LYS A 30 19.27 -5.15 -5.41
CA LYS A 30 20.68 -4.83 -5.69
C LYS A 30 21.62 -5.11 -4.52
N SER A 31 21.09 -4.97 -3.29
CA SER A 31 21.82 -5.30 -2.04
C SER A 31 21.70 -6.78 -1.65
N GLY A 32 21.22 -7.64 -2.55
CA GLY A 32 21.11 -9.09 -2.32
C GLY A 32 19.94 -9.51 -1.45
N LYS A 33 18.95 -8.62 -1.20
CA LYS A 33 17.75 -8.94 -0.42
C LYS A 33 16.67 -9.55 -1.29
N THR A 34 15.84 -10.42 -0.70
CA THR A 34 14.66 -10.96 -1.36
C THR A 34 13.43 -10.13 -0.99
N VAL A 35 12.62 -9.73 -2.00
CA VAL A 35 11.54 -8.77 -1.82
C VAL A 35 10.30 -9.17 -2.60
N VAL A 36 9.14 -9.17 -1.95
CA VAL A 36 7.84 -9.29 -2.59
C VAL A 36 7.04 -8.00 -2.45
N ILE A 37 6.26 -7.65 -3.47
CA ILE A 37 5.23 -6.61 -3.38
C ILE A 37 3.87 -7.31 -3.28
N TYR A 38 3.09 -6.96 -2.28
CA TYR A 38 1.73 -7.44 -2.06
C TYR A 38 0.78 -6.26 -1.87
N HIS A 39 -0.45 -6.35 -2.40
CA HIS A 39 -1.47 -5.32 -2.19
C HIS A 39 -2.63 -5.88 -1.37
N PHE A 40 -3.10 -5.14 -0.37
CA PHE A 40 -4.35 -5.47 0.32
C PHE A 40 -5.52 -5.67 -0.65
N ALA A 41 -5.53 -4.88 -1.73
CA ALA A 41 -6.55 -4.97 -2.77
C ALA A 41 -6.48 -6.26 -3.61
N ASP A 42 -5.42 -7.06 -3.56
CA ASP A 42 -5.29 -8.21 -4.46
C ASP A 42 -6.31 -9.31 -4.12
N ALA A 43 -6.53 -9.58 -2.83
CA ALA A 43 -7.58 -10.51 -2.39
C ALA A 43 -8.99 -10.02 -2.78
N LEU A 44 -9.26 -8.71 -2.61
CA LEU A 44 -10.51 -8.10 -3.03
C LEU A 44 -10.72 -8.18 -4.54
N LYS A 45 -9.69 -7.90 -5.34
CA LYS A 45 -9.74 -7.98 -6.81
C LYS A 45 -10.02 -9.43 -7.26
N SER A 46 -9.33 -10.41 -6.68
CA SER A 46 -9.56 -11.82 -6.99
C SER A 46 -10.99 -12.25 -6.65
N LEU A 47 -11.53 -11.79 -5.53
CA LEU A 47 -12.93 -12.02 -5.18
C LEU A 47 -13.89 -11.39 -6.19
N CYS A 48 -13.66 -10.14 -6.59
CA CYS A 48 -14.51 -9.45 -7.55
C CYS A 48 -14.42 -10.06 -8.95
N GLU A 49 -13.25 -10.50 -9.36
CA GLU A 49 -13.04 -11.20 -10.63
C GLU A 49 -13.81 -12.52 -10.67
N SER A 50 -13.74 -13.32 -9.60
CA SER A 50 -14.38 -14.64 -9.54
C SER A 50 -15.89 -14.61 -9.31
N SER A 51 -16.39 -13.64 -8.52
CA SER A 51 -17.79 -13.64 -8.06
C SER A 51 -18.66 -12.56 -8.69
N TYR A 52 -18.06 -11.51 -9.26
CA TYR A 52 -18.80 -10.34 -9.80
C TYR A 52 -18.44 -10.02 -11.26
N ASN A 53 -17.72 -10.92 -11.95
CA ASN A 53 -17.25 -10.70 -13.32
C ASN A 53 -16.50 -9.37 -13.51
N TRP A 54 -15.82 -8.90 -12.45
CA TRP A 54 -15.00 -7.70 -12.55
C TRP A 54 -13.82 -7.96 -13.48
N ILE A 55 -13.60 -7.06 -14.44
CA ILE A 55 -12.51 -7.20 -15.41
C ILE A 55 -11.20 -6.79 -14.77
N LYS A 56 -10.24 -7.70 -14.73
CA LYS A 56 -8.91 -7.45 -14.17
C LYS A 56 -8.25 -6.24 -14.82
N GLY A 57 -7.82 -5.31 -13.96
CA GLY A 57 -7.19 -4.07 -14.40
C GLY A 57 -8.17 -2.95 -14.76
N ASP A 58 -9.48 -3.16 -14.66
CA ASP A 58 -10.46 -2.08 -14.82
C ASP A 58 -10.27 -1.02 -13.74
N LYS A 59 -9.73 0.13 -14.15
CA LYS A 59 -9.55 1.34 -13.34
C LYS A 59 -10.59 2.41 -13.63
N GLY A 60 -11.59 2.08 -14.47
CA GLY A 60 -12.70 2.96 -14.80
C GLY A 60 -13.63 3.21 -13.60
N PRO A 61 -14.57 4.17 -13.75
CA PRO A 61 -15.49 4.53 -12.66
C PRO A 61 -16.31 3.34 -12.13
N ILE A 62 -16.82 2.50 -13.02
CA ILE A 62 -17.65 1.34 -12.66
C ILE A 62 -16.82 0.29 -11.91
N GLY A 63 -15.68 -0.10 -12.45
CA GLY A 63 -14.79 -1.08 -11.81
C GLY A 63 -14.32 -0.62 -10.44
N ARG A 64 -14.02 0.66 -10.28
CA ARG A 64 -13.66 1.26 -8.99
C ARG A 64 -14.82 1.23 -7.99
N THR A 65 -16.03 1.54 -8.44
CA THR A 65 -17.24 1.49 -7.61
C THR A 65 -17.52 0.08 -7.10
N ILE A 66 -17.38 -0.95 -7.95
CA ILE A 66 -17.53 -2.35 -7.55
C ILE A 66 -16.53 -2.69 -6.43
N LEU A 67 -15.25 -2.40 -6.61
CA LEU A 67 -14.22 -2.66 -5.61
C LEU A 67 -14.49 -1.93 -4.29
N GLN A 68 -14.90 -0.67 -4.33
CA GLN A 68 -15.23 0.09 -3.14
C GLN A 68 -16.44 -0.49 -2.39
N ASN A 69 -17.51 -0.82 -3.10
CA ASN A 69 -18.73 -1.35 -2.49
C ASN A 69 -18.50 -2.74 -1.87
N VAL A 70 -17.87 -3.64 -2.60
CA VAL A 70 -17.55 -4.99 -2.11
C VAL A 70 -16.57 -4.91 -0.92
N GLY A 71 -15.50 -4.13 -1.05
CA GLY A 71 -14.52 -3.94 0.01
C GLY A 71 -15.14 -3.36 1.28
N THR A 72 -16.03 -2.38 1.15
CA THR A 72 -16.75 -1.77 2.28
C THR A 72 -17.73 -2.77 2.93
N ALA A 73 -18.48 -3.53 2.12
CA ALA A 73 -19.42 -4.53 2.63
C ALA A 73 -18.71 -5.60 3.48
N TYR A 74 -17.57 -6.10 3.02
CA TYR A 74 -16.78 -7.07 3.77
C TYR A 74 -16.22 -6.48 5.07
N ARG A 75 -15.66 -5.25 5.04
CA ARG A 75 -15.16 -4.58 6.25
C ARG A 75 -16.27 -4.30 7.26
N LYS A 76 -17.47 -4.00 6.80
CA LYS A 76 -18.61 -3.78 7.71
C LYS A 76 -18.95 -5.04 8.52
N ASN A 77 -18.82 -6.20 7.93
CA ASN A 77 -19.04 -7.49 8.59
C ASN A 77 -17.83 -7.93 9.43
N ASN A 78 -16.61 -7.74 8.90
CA ASN A 78 -15.36 -8.05 9.58
C ASN A 78 -14.30 -6.99 9.20
N PRO A 79 -14.04 -5.98 10.05
CA PRO A 79 -13.06 -4.92 9.77
C PRO A 79 -11.65 -5.45 9.44
N GLU A 80 -11.27 -6.58 10.04
CA GLU A 80 -9.93 -7.17 9.90
C GLU A 80 -9.81 -8.15 8.72
N CYS A 81 -10.84 -8.32 7.89
CA CYS A 81 -10.85 -9.37 6.86
C CYS A 81 -9.64 -9.28 5.92
N TRP A 82 -9.30 -8.11 5.41
CA TRP A 82 -8.18 -7.93 4.48
C TRP A 82 -6.82 -7.96 5.19
N VAL A 83 -6.76 -7.42 6.41
CA VAL A 83 -5.58 -7.47 7.27
C VAL A 83 -5.21 -8.92 7.59
N ASN A 84 -6.19 -9.73 8.00
CA ASN A 84 -5.96 -11.13 8.33
C ASN A 84 -5.41 -11.93 7.15
N ILE A 85 -5.90 -11.69 5.92
CA ILE A 85 -5.36 -12.32 4.72
C ILE A 85 -3.90 -11.90 4.49
N ALA A 86 -3.62 -10.60 4.55
CA ALA A 86 -2.27 -10.08 4.35
C ALA A 86 -1.28 -10.62 5.41
N ARG A 87 -1.72 -10.72 6.67
CA ARG A 87 -0.93 -11.32 7.76
C ARG A 87 -0.61 -12.79 7.51
N GLN A 88 -1.58 -13.58 7.05
CA GLN A 88 -1.33 -14.99 6.72
C GLN A 88 -0.30 -15.12 5.60
N ILE A 89 -0.37 -14.26 4.59
CA ILE A 89 0.62 -14.21 3.52
C ILE A 89 2.00 -13.83 4.07
N ALA A 90 2.08 -12.81 4.93
CA ALA A 90 3.33 -12.37 5.55
C ALA A 90 3.97 -13.47 6.43
N LEU A 91 3.17 -14.22 7.19
CA LEU A 91 3.65 -15.33 8.02
C LEU A 91 4.18 -16.50 7.19
N GLY A 92 3.63 -16.71 5.99
CA GLY A 92 4.10 -17.73 5.05
C GLY A 92 5.15 -17.27 4.06
N CYS A 93 5.54 -15.98 4.13
CA CYS A 93 6.47 -15.37 3.19
C CYS A 93 7.91 -15.86 3.42
N SER A 94 8.60 -16.25 2.35
CA SER A 94 10.01 -16.66 2.38
C SER A 94 10.97 -15.48 2.17
N GLU A 95 10.46 -14.37 1.62
CA GLU A 95 11.22 -13.17 1.32
C GLU A 95 11.59 -12.40 2.59
N GLU A 96 12.72 -11.71 2.55
CA GLU A 96 13.18 -10.90 3.68
C GLU A 96 12.31 -9.65 3.88
N TYR A 97 11.72 -9.14 2.78
CA TYR A 97 10.87 -7.95 2.78
C TYR A 97 9.55 -8.18 2.04
N MET A 98 8.47 -7.68 2.63
CA MET A 98 7.16 -7.55 1.99
C MET A 98 6.75 -6.09 1.95
N LEU A 99 6.61 -5.54 0.76
CA LEU A 99 6.23 -4.15 0.53
C LEU A 99 4.75 -4.08 0.20
N ILE A 100 3.99 -3.23 0.91
CA ILE A 100 2.54 -3.10 0.74
C ILE A 100 2.21 -1.65 0.35
N PRO A 101 2.03 -1.33 -0.96
CA PRO A 101 1.91 0.04 -1.42
C PRO A 101 0.49 0.63 -1.38
N ASP A 102 -0.48 -0.07 -0.81
CA ASP A 102 -1.87 0.37 -0.80
C ASP A 102 -2.51 0.40 0.59
N CYS A 103 -1.72 0.68 1.64
CA CYS A 103 -2.23 0.89 2.99
C CYS A 103 -3.13 2.14 3.04
N ARG A 104 -4.42 1.94 3.36
CA ARG A 104 -5.47 2.96 3.31
C ARG A 104 -6.23 3.15 4.62
N TYR A 105 -6.13 2.18 5.52
CA TYR A 105 -6.85 2.15 6.77
C TYR A 105 -5.89 2.00 7.95
N LYS A 106 -6.24 2.61 9.08
CA LYS A 106 -5.41 2.54 10.29
C LYS A 106 -5.26 1.11 10.80
N ASN A 107 -6.31 0.30 10.72
CA ASN A 107 -6.24 -1.10 11.12
C ASN A 107 -5.29 -1.92 10.22
N GLU A 108 -5.15 -1.55 8.93
CA GLU A 108 -4.16 -2.15 8.03
C GLU A 108 -2.73 -1.88 8.52
N ALA A 109 -2.45 -0.67 9.02
CA ALA A 109 -1.16 -0.33 9.60
C ALA A 109 -0.96 -1.00 10.97
N PHE A 110 -1.94 -0.92 11.87
CA PHE A 110 -1.85 -1.52 13.20
C PHE A 110 -1.84 -3.05 13.17
N GLY A 111 -2.34 -3.64 12.11
CA GLY A 111 -2.34 -5.09 11.93
C GLY A 111 -0.96 -5.75 11.87
N PHE A 112 0.12 -4.98 11.76
CA PHE A 112 1.50 -5.48 11.68
C PHE A 112 2.39 -5.07 12.86
N LEU A 113 1.81 -4.61 13.97
CA LEU A 113 2.55 -4.18 15.16
C LEU A 113 3.48 -5.24 15.77
N ASP A 114 3.18 -6.52 15.54
CA ASP A 114 3.98 -7.66 16.00
C ASP A 114 5.04 -8.13 14.98
N PHE A 115 5.14 -7.45 13.84
CA PHE A 115 6.20 -7.63 12.86
C PHE A 115 7.28 -6.54 13.01
N ASP A 116 8.48 -6.78 12.45
CA ASP A 116 9.40 -5.69 12.14
C ASP A 116 8.81 -4.91 10.97
N TYR A 117 8.19 -3.75 11.23
CA TYR A 117 7.48 -3.01 10.22
C TYR A 117 7.83 -1.53 10.21
N LYS A 118 7.61 -0.88 9.06
CA LYS A 118 7.75 0.55 8.86
C LYS A 118 6.55 1.12 8.11
N ASN A 119 6.07 2.28 8.56
CA ASN A 119 5.05 3.05 7.87
C ASN A 119 5.66 4.22 7.11
N VAL A 120 5.36 4.31 5.82
CA VAL A 120 5.86 5.33 4.90
C VAL A 120 4.68 6.12 4.33
N ARG A 121 4.72 7.43 4.45
CA ARG A 121 3.78 8.32 3.77
C ARG A 121 4.42 8.89 2.51
N ILE A 122 3.77 8.68 1.36
CA ILE A 122 4.12 9.37 0.11
C ILE A 122 3.18 10.56 -0.04
N ALA A 123 3.74 11.76 0.09
CA ALA A 123 3.03 13.02 -0.06
C ALA A 123 3.34 13.63 -1.43
N ARG A 124 2.32 14.11 -2.14
CA ARG A 124 2.47 14.83 -3.41
C ARG A 124 1.69 16.13 -3.34
N PRO A 125 2.31 17.19 -2.78
CA PRO A 125 1.62 18.46 -2.57
C PRO A 125 1.24 19.10 -3.91
N ASN A 126 0.13 19.84 -3.93
CA ASN A 126 -0.37 20.56 -5.09
C ASN A 126 -0.64 19.71 -6.34
N PHE A 127 -0.80 18.41 -6.18
CA PHE A 127 -1.09 17.47 -7.27
C PHE A 127 -2.58 17.17 -7.35
N ASP A 128 -3.19 17.47 -8.49
CA ASP A 128 -4.54 17.00 -8.76
C ASP A 128 -4.50 15.53 -9.17
N ASN A 129 -5.03 14.68 -8.31
CA ASN A 129 -5.07 13.24 -8.54
C ASN A 129 -6.23 12.82 -9.47
N GLY A 130 -7.03 13.75 -9.99
CA GLY A 130 -8.13 13.51 -10.92
C GLY A 130 -9.28 12.70 -10.33
N LEU A 131 -9.41 12.65 -9.00
CA LEU A 131 -10.57 12.08 -8.32
C LEU A 131 -11.70 13.11 -8.25
N THR A 132 -12.96 12.64 -8.29
CA THR A 132 -14.11 13.49 -7.96
C THR A 132 -14.08 13.89 -6.49
N GLU A 133 -14.78 14.94 -6.13
CA GLU A 133 -14.86 15.39 -4.73
C GLU A 133 -15.46 14.32 -3.80
N GLU A 134 -16.39 13.53 -4.28
CA GLU A 134 -16.94 12.39 -3.55
C GLU A 134 -15.88 11.31 -3.30
N GLN A 135 -15.11 10.95 -4.33
CA GLN A 135 -14.02 9.98 -4.22
C GLN A 135 -12.91 10.46 -3.27
N LYS A 136 -12.57 11.76 -3.29
CA LYS A 136 -11.60 12.37 -2.38
C LYS A 136 -12.03 12.28 -0.91
N ARG A 137 -13.34 12.35 -0.64
CA ARG A 137 -13.91 12.26 0.72
C ARG A 137 -14.10 10.83 1.21
N HIS A 138 -13.95 9.86 0.33
CA HIS A 138 -14.12 8.45 0.74
C HIS A 138 -13.09 8.09 1.81
N VAL A 139 -13.51 7.28 2.81
CA VAL A 139 -12.67 6.89 3.95
C VAL A 139 -11.34 6.28 3.52
N SER A 140 -11.31 5.49 2.45
CA SER A 140 -10.07 4.92 1.90
C SER A 140 -9.05 5.94 1.36
N GLU A 141 -9.43 7.20 1.18
CA GLU A 141 -8.52 8.27 0.81
C GLU A 141 -8.13 9.14 2.02
N THR A 142 -9.00 9.24 3.02
CA THR A 142 -8.83 10.22 4.11
C THR A 142 -8.33 9.64 5.43
N GLU A 143 -8.61 8.39 5.75
CA GLU A 143 -8.32 7.83 7.08
C GLU A 143 -6.84 7.89 7.46
N MET A 144 -5.95 7.56 6.53
CA MET A 144 -4.50 7.61 6.77
C MET A 144 -3.94 9.03 6.82
N SER A 145 -4.72 10.08 6.49
CA SER A 145 -4.27 11.47 6.66
C SER A 145 -4.13 11.88 8.13
N THR A 146 -4.86 11.21 9.01
CA THR A 146 -4.84 11.41 10.47
C THR A 146 -4.09 10.28 11.21
N PHE A 147 -3.28 9.49 10.51
CA PHE A 147 -2.44 8.49 11.14
C PHE A 147 -1.37 9.17 12.00
N PRO A 148 -1.19 8.76 13.28
CA PRO A 148 -0.43 9.56 14.23
C PRO A 148 1.08 9.54 13.99
N GLU A 149 1.62 8.43 13.49
CA GLU A 149 3.06 8.24 13.41
C GLU A 149 3.47 7.55 12.11
N TYR A 150 4.33 8.23 11.34
CA TYR A 150 5.02 7.66 10.19
C TYR A 150 6.52 7.58 10.49
N ASP A 151 7.14 6.45 10.16
CA ASP A 151 8.60 6.32 10.23
C ASP A 151 9.27 7.22 9.20
N TYR A 152 8.65 7.35 8.01
CA TYR A 152 9.13 8.22 6.93
C TYR A 152 7.98 8.97 6.26
N ILE A 153 8.22 10.25 5.97
CA ILE A 153 7.37 11.05 5.09
C ILE A 153 8.22 11.48 3.90
N ILE A 154 7.87 10.99 2.72
CA ILE A 154 8.62 11.21 1.49
C ILE A 154 7.77 12.06 0.55
N THR A 155 8.28 13.22 0.15
CA THR A 155 7.60 14.14 -0.74
C THR A 155 7.96 13.84 -2.19
N ASN A 156 6.94 13.52 -2.98
CA ASN A 156 7.03 13.30 -4.42
C ASN A 156 6.65 14.60 -5.16
N ASP A 157 7.57 15.54 -5.22
CA ASP A 157 7.41 16.89 -5.77
C ASP A 157 8.35 17.20 -6.95
N GLY A 158 9.09 16.19 -7.41
CA GLY A 158 10.06 16.28 -8.50
C GLY A 158 9.87 15.21 -9.56
N SER A 159 10.96 14.84 -10.21
CA SER A 159 11.04 13.76 -11.19
C SER A 159 10.95 12.38 -10.55
N LEU A 160 10.84 11.33 -11.37
CA LEU A 160 10.92 9.95 -10.90
C LEU A 160 12.30 9.63 -10.30
N ASP A 161 13.37 10.21 -10.85
CA ASP A 161 14.72 10.03 -10.33
C ASP A 161 14.88 10.70 -8.95
N ASP A 162 14.28 11.89 -8.76
CA ASP A 162 14.25 12.53 -7.44
C ASP A 162 13.50 11.67 -6.41
N LEU A 163 12.37 11.07 -6.80
CA LEU A 163 11.65 10.16 -5.92
C LEU A 163 12.48 8.93 -5.57
N ARG A 164 13.17 8.34 -6.56
CA ARG A 164 14.07 7.19 -6.35
C ARG A 164 15.17 7.54 -5.35
N GLU A 165 15.84 8.69 -5.50
CA GLU A 165 16.91 9.11 -4.59
C GLU A 165 16.39 9.39 -3.18
N LYS A 166 15.18 9.97 -3.05
CA LYS A 166 14.53 10.14 -1.74
C LYS A 166 14.20 8.81 -1.06
N ILE A 167 13.74 7.82 -1.82
CA ILE A 167 13.51 6.45 -1.32
C ILE A 167 14.83 5.83 -0.86
N LYS A 168 15.87 5.85 -1.69
CA LYS A 168 17.20 5.33 -1.32
C LYS A 168 17.71 5.96 -0.03
N LYS A 169 17.62 7.28 0.09
CA LYS A 169 18.07 8.01 1.27
C LYS A 169 17.28 7.65 2.52
N ALA A 170 15.95 7.52 2.43
CA ALA A 170 15.09 7.17 3.56
C ALA A 170 15.39 5.76 4.10
N PHE A 171 15.64 4.84 3.19
CA PHE A 171 15.99 3.46 3.51
C PHE A 171 17.49 3.22 3.35
N THR A 172 18.34 4.21 3.72
CA THR A 172 19.78 4.02 3.67
C THR A 172 20.09 2.64 4.21
N ILE A 173 20.27 1.71 3.27
CA ILE A 173 20.63 0.35 3.56
C ILE A 173 22.05 0.51 4.05
N GLU A 174 22.20 0.40 5.36
CA GLU A 174 23.54 0.21 5.94
C GLU A 174 24.10 -1.02 5.24
N VAL A 175 25.00 -0.74 4.29
CA VAL A 175 25.78 -1.73 3.55
C VAL A 175 26.84 -2.28 4.48
#